data_5c3e6b6b3abea2ed51f680fc7254ab06
#
_entry.id   5c3e6b6b3abea2ed51f680fc7254ab06
#
_cell.length_a   1.000
_cell.length_b   1.000
_cell.length_c   1.000
_cell.angle_alpha   90.00
_cell.angle_beta   90.00
_cell.angle_gamma   90.00
#
_symmetry.space_group_name_H-M   'P 1'
#
loop_
_entity.id
_entity.type
_entity.pdbx_description
1 polymer ?
#
loop_
_entity_poly.entity_id
_entity_poly.type
_entity_poly.pdbx_seq_one_letter_code
_entity_poly.pdbx_strand_id
1 'polypeptide(L)'
;MAQWLERDGGVDALELTVGSSLLNPMYLFRGDAPLREFARAFPQPQRLGIALVGGRFLRSYPYQEAFLLDSARQFRAALKLPLVLLGGITERATMDRAMAEGFQFVAMARALLREPDLVNRIRKDPATRSLCIHCNKCMPTIFRGTHCVLA
;
A
#
# COMPACT_ATOMS: atom_id res chain seq x y z
N MET A 1 -17.94 -13.95 -1.95
CA MET A 1 -16.68 -14.69 -1.71
C MET A 1 -16.20 -14.54 -0.27
N ALA A 2 -15.95 -13.34 0.26
CA ALA A 2 -15.45 -13.16 1.64
C ALA A 2 -16.34 -13.80 2.71
N GLN A 3 -17.66 -13.66 2.62
CA GLN A 3 -18.62 -14.35 3.50
C GLN A 3 -18.58 -15.89 3.40
N TRP A 4 -18.21 -16.43 2.27
CA TRP A 4 -18.02 -17.88 2.13
C TRP A 4 -16.76 -18.32 2.87
N LEU A 5 -15.65 -17.58 2.74
CA LEU A 5 -14.42 -17.86 3.48
C LEU A 5 -14.64 -17.81 5.00
N GLU A 6 -15.42 -16.82 5.47
CA GLU A 6 -15.79 -16.71 6.87
C GLU A 6 -16.63 -17.91 7.33
N ARG A 7 -17.68 -18.26 6.57
CA ARG A 7 -18.59 -19.37 6.89
C ARG A 7 -17.86 -20.72 6.89
N ASP A 8 -16.95 -20.91 5.92
CA ASP A 8 -16.23 -22.16 5.76
C ASP A 8 -15.12 -22.34 6.82
N GLY A 9 -14.79 -21.29 7.60
CA GLY A 9 -13.83 -21.32 8.72
C GLY A 9 -12.39 -21.61 8.31
N GLY A 10 -12.05 -21.40 7.02
CA GLY A 10 -10.73 -21.71 6.48
C GLY A 10 -9.69 -20.56 6.64
N VAL A 11 -10.10 -19.43 7.21
CA VAL A 11 -9.24 -18.25 7.41
C VAL A 11 -9.51 -17.59 8.76
N ASP A 12 -8.47 -17.08 9.39
CA ASP A 12 -8.54 -16.42 10.71
C ASP A 12 -8.73 -14.91 10.62
N ALA A 13 -8.30 -14.30 9.51
CA ALA A 13 -8.39 -12.86 9.24
C ALA A 13 -8.36 -12.59 7.74
N LEU A 14 -8.81 -11.41 7.33
CA LEU A 14 -8.73 -10.95 5.94
C LEU A 14 -7.99 -9.61 5.87
N GLU A 15 -6.94 -9.56 5.07
CA GLU A 15 -6.31 -8.31 4.64
C GLU A 15 -6.99 -7.80 3.36
N LEU A 16 -7.52 -6.58 3.42
CA LEU A 16 -8.28 -5.98 2.34
C LEU A 16 -7.37 -5.20 1.41
N THR A 17 -7.12 -5.74 0.22
CA THR A 17 -6.27 -5.12 -0.81
C THR A 17 -7.05 -4.87 -2.09
N VAL A 18 -6.45 -4.13 -3.03
CA VAL A 18 -7.04 -3.80 -4.33
C VAL A 18 -6.00 -3.76 -5.44
N GLY A 19 -6.48 -3.69 -6.67
CA GLY A 19 -5.64 -3.56 -7.85
C GLY A 19 -5.21 -4.89 -8.43
N SER A 20 -4.45 -4.79 -9.50
CA SER A 20 -3.86 -5.93 -10.20
C SER A 20 -2.45 -5.56 -10.60
N SER A 21 -1.48 -6.39 -10.25
CA SER A 21 -0.09 -6.20 -10.65
C SER A 21 0.11 -6.21 -12.17
N LEU A 22 -0.82 -6.84 -12.90
CA LEU A 22 -0.77 -6.93 -14.36
C LEU A 22 -1.52 -5.81 -15.08
N LEU A 23 -2.65 -5.35 -14.53
CA LEU A 23 -3.53 -4.40 -15.21
C LEU A 23 -3.39 -2.97 -14.69
N ASN A 24 -3.20 -2.79 -13.39
CA ASN A 24 -3.16 -1.49 -12.75
C ASN A 24 -2.37 -1.52 -11.43
N PRO A 25 -1.05 -1.74 -11.48
CA PRO A 25 -0.23 -1.87 -10.27
C PRO A 25 -0.22 -0.60 -9.43
N MET A 26 -0.31 0.58 -10.08
CA MET A 26 -0.22 1.86 -9.38
C MET A 26 -1.47 2.21 -8.57
N TYR A 27 -2.57 1.51 -8.75
CA TYR A 27 -3.77 1.77 -7.95
C TYR A 27 -3.56 1.45 -6.46
N LEU A 28 -2.81 0.38 -6.16
CA LEU A 28 -2.40 0.03 -4.80
C LEU A 28 -1.28 0.97 -4.30
N PHE A 29 -0.41 1.41 -5.18
CA PHE A 29 0.74 2.25 -4.86
C PHE A 29 0.47 3.74 -5.06
N ARG A 30 -0.69 4.25 -4.65
CA ARG A 30 -1.02 5.67 -4.82
C ARG A 30 0.15 6.59 -4.50
N GLY A 31 0.33 7.62 -5.33
CA GLY A 31 1.49 8.52 -5.36
C GLY A 31 1.99 8.69 -6.79
N ASP A 32 3.25 9.07 -6.94
CA ASP A 32 3.88 9.27 -8.25
C ASP A 32 4.05 7.96 -9.01
N ALA A 33 4.09 8.04 -10.34
CA ALA A 33 4.43 6.92 -11.21
C ALA A 33 5.91 7.04 -11.63
N PRO A 34 6.84 6.21 -11.09
CA PRO A 34 8.27 6.31 -11.32
C PRO A 34 8.67 5.65 -12.65
N LEU A 35 8.07 6.10 -13.77
CA LEU A 35 8.27 5.48 -15.10
C LEU A 35 9.75 5.43 -15.52
N ARG A 36 10.48 6.52 -15.24
CA ARG A 36 11.90 6.65 -15.61
C ARG A 36 12.76 5.65 -14.85
N GLU A 37 12.55 5.54 -13.55
CA GLU A 37 13.26 4.61 -12.66
C GLU A 37 12.88 3.16 -13.01
N PHE A 38 11.61 2.92 -13.27
CA PHE A 38 11.11 1.61 -13.68
C PHE A 38 11.72 1.17 -15.01
N ALA A 39 11.72 2.03 -16.02
CA ALA A 39 12.36 1.73 -17.31
C ALA A 39 13.85 1.40 -17.17
N ARG A 40 14.57 2.10 -16.28
CA ARG A 40 16.01 1.86 -16.02
C ARG A 40 16.30 0.52 -15.34
N ALA A 41 15.31 -0.11 -14.71
CA ALA A 41 15.48 -1.42 -14.10
C ALA A 41 15.56 -2.56 -15.13
N PHE A 42 15.24 -2.29 -16.39
CA PHE A 42 15.25 -3.27 -17.47
C PHE A 42 16.42 -3.05 -18.44
N PRO A 43 16.94 -4.11 -19.06
CA PRO A 43 17.94 -4.01 -20.11
C PRO A 43 17.35 -3.47 -21.42
N GLN A 44 18.19 -3.11 -22.38
CA GLN A 44 17.77 -2.84 -23.75
C GLN A 44 17.39 -4.17 -24.45
N PRO A 45 16.39 -4.19 -25.36
CA PRO A 45 15.56 -3.05 -25.82
C PRO A 45 14.31 -2.76 -24.96
N GLN A 46 14.03 -3.58 -23.91
CA GLN A 46 12.81 -3.45 -23.07
C GLN A 46 12.71 -2.06 -22.44
N ARG A 47 13.84 -1.49 -22.03
CA ARG A 47 13.92 -0.14 -21.46
C ARG A 47 13.31 0.91 -22.38
N LEU A 48 13.60 0.85 -23.68
CA LEU A 48 13.04 1.77 -24.66
C LEU A 48 11.53 1.58 -24.79
N GLY A 49 11.07 0.33 -24.89
CA GLY A 49 9.64 0.02 -24.95
C GLY A 49 8.88 0.53 -23.74
N ILE A 50 9.40 0.33 -22.53
CA ILE A 50 8.79 0.84 -21.30
C ILE A 50 8.78 2.37 -21.27
N ALA A 51 9.84 3.03 -21.72
CA ALA A 51 9.88 4.49 -21.79
C ALA A 51 8.83 5.08 -22.74
N LEU A 52 8.51 4.39 -23.83
CA LEU A 52 7.54 4.84 -24.84
C LEU A 52 6.09 4.55 -24.45
N VAL A 53 5.79 3.36 -23.93
CA VAL A 53 4.41 2.94 -23.69
C VAL A 53 4.06 2.72 -22.21
N GLY A 54 5.05 2.70 -21.32
CA GLY A 54 4.87 2.38 -19.90
C GLY A 54 3.93 3.35 -19.16
N GLY A 55 3.77 4.60 -19.65
CA GLY A 55 2.82 5.56 -19.07
C GLY A 55 1.35 5.14 -19.17
N ARG A 56 1.02 4.19 -20.07
CA ARG A 56 -0.33 3.59 -20.12
C ARG A 56 -0.58 2.61 -18.98
N PHE A 57 0.48 1.98 -18.48
CA PHE A 57 0.46 0.98 -17.44
C PHE A 57 0.76 1.58 -16.06
N LEU A 58 1.80 2.42 -15.95
CA LEU A 58 2.18 3.12 -14.73
C LEU A 58 1.48 4.48 -14.67
N ARG A 59 0.23 4.48 -14.19
CA ARG A 59 -0.54 5.71 -14.02
C ARG A 59 -0.30 6.27 -12.62
N SER A 60 -0.18 7.60 -12.51
CA SER A 60 -0.16 8.28 -11.21
C SER A 60 -1.58 8.36 -10.63
N TYR A 61 -1.70 8.04 -9.35
CA TYR A 61 -2.93 8.22 -8.58
C TYR A 61 -2.61 9.10 -7.38
N PRO A 62 -3.33 10.21 -7.15
CA PRO A 62 -3.08 11.06 -5.99
C PRO A 62 -3.04 10.25 -4.69
N TYR A 63 -2.03 10.50 -3.87
CA TYR A 63 -1.99 9.90 -2.55
C TYR A 63 -3.14 10.41 -1.70
N GLN A 64 -3.70 9.52 -0.91
CA GLN A 64 -4.72 9.81 0.08
C GLN A 64 -4.49 8.87 1.27
N GLU A 65 -4.52 9.41 2.47
CA GLU A 65 -4.45 8.62 3.71
C GLU A 65 -5.65 7.68 3.79
N ALA A 66 -5.42 6.41 4.16
CA ALA A 66 -6.44 5.37 4.29
C ALA A 66 -7.37 5.24 3.08
N PHE A 67 -6.87 5.34 1.85
CA PHE A 67 -7.67 5.39 0.63
C PHE A 67 -8.57 4.16 0.38
N LEU A 68 -8.37 3.07 1.10
CA LEU A 68 -9.23 1.89 1.04
C LEU A 68 -10.31 1.85 2.12
N LEU A 69 -10.30 2.77 3.09
CA LEU A 69 -11.17 2.73 4.25
C LEU A 69 -12.66 2.70 3.86
N ASP A 70 -13.09 3.54 2.90
CA ASP A 70 -14.49 3.60 2.49
C ASP A 70 -14.97 2.27 1.86
N SER A 71 -14.12 1.63 1.06
CA SER A 71 -14.42 0.31 0.52
C SER A 71 -14.35 -0.77 1.59
N ALA A 72 -13.39 -0.68 2.51
CA ALA A 72 -13.18 -1.63 3.59
C ALA A 72 -14.35 -1.66 4.60
N ARG A 73 -15.03 -0.52 4.82
CA ARG A 73 -16.25 -0.44 5.65
C ARG A 73 -17.34 -1.39 5.20
N GLN A 74 -17.48 -1.63 3.89
CA GLN A 74 -18.47 -2.57 3.35
C GLN A 74 -18.16 -4.01 3.80
N PHE A 75 -16.87 -4.37 3.86
CA PHE A 75 -16.44 -5.66 4.38
C PHE A 75 -16.67 -5.74 5.89
N ARG A 76 -16.33 -4.65 6.63
CA ARG A 76 -16.56 -4.63 8.08
C ARG A 76 -18.04 -4.79 8.44
N ALA A 77 -18.94 -4.20 7.67
CA ALA A 77 -20.38 -4.34 7.88
C ALA A 77 -20.90 -5.75 7.57
N ALA A 78 -20.24 -6.49 6.68
CA ALA A 78 -20.69 -7.78 6.19
C ALA A 78 -20.03 -8.99 6.85
N LEU A 79 -18.93 -8.80 7.60
CA LEU A 79 -18.11 -9.88 8.14
C LEU A 79 -17.89 -9.69 9.66
N LYS A 80 -17.73 -10.81 10.35
CA LYS A 80 -17.33 -10.84 11.78
C LYS A 80 -15.85 -11.14 11.97
N LEU A 81 -15.21 -11.74 10.96
CA LEU A 81 -13.77 -12.01 10.97
C LEU A 81 -12.94 -10.77 11.27
N PRO A 82 -11.78 -10.94 11.92
CA PRO A 82 -10.77 -9.90 12.02
C PRO A 82 -10.38 -9.37 10.64
N LEU A 83 -10.38 -8.03 10.49
CA LEU A 83 -10.01 -7.37 9.25
C LEU A 83 -8.76 -6.52 9.45
N VAL A 84 -7.86 -6.59 8.48
CA VAL A 84 -6.66 -5.78 8.37
C VAL A 84 -6.91 -4.67 7.37
N LEU A 85 -6.91 -3.41 7.81
CA LEU A 85 -6.99 -2.27 6.90
C LEU A 85 -5.62 -1.99 6.30
N LEU A 86 -5.55 -1.95 4.99
CA LEU A 86 -4.40 -1.53 4.19
C LEU A 86 -4.75 -0.25 3.42
N GLY A 87 -3.74 0.48 2.97
CA GLY A 87 -3.91 1.53 1.96
C GLY A 87 -3.56 2.93 2.41
N GLY A 88 -2.26 3.25 2.44
CA GLY A 88 -1.79 4.61 2.67
C GLY A 88 -1.89 5.04 4.13
N ILE A 89 -1.59 4.16 5.08
CA ILE A 89 -1.59 4.48 6.51
C ILE A 89 -0.20 4.94 6.91
N THR A 90 -0.08 6.16 7.45
CA THR A 90 1.20 6.80 7.75
C THR A 90 1.25 7.52 9.09
N GLU A 91 0.12 7.62 9.81
CA GLU A 91 0.04 8.37 11.07
C GLU A 91 -0.88 7.69 12.10
N ARG A 92 -0.69 8.04 13.36
CA ARG A 92 -1.45 7.50 14.50
C ARG A 92 -2.95 7.74 14.38
N ALA A 93 -3.36 8.93 13.99
CA ALA A 93 -4.77 9.29 13.90
C ALA A 93 -5.54 8.35 12.95
N THR A 94 -4.92 7.96 11.83
CA THR A 94 -5.51 6.99 10.91
C THR A 94 -5.60 5.59 11.51
N MET A 95 -4.59 5.17 12.28
CA MET A 95 -4.61 3.88 12.97
C MET A 95 -5.74 3.83 14.01
N ASP A 96 -5.83 4.87 14.84
CA ASP A 96 -6.86 4.97 15.89
C ASP A 96 -8.27 5.00 15.27
N ARG A 97 -8.45 5.71 14.15
CA ARG A 97 -9.69 5.72 13.40
C ARG A 97 -10.05 4.32 12.89
N ALA A 98 -9.11 3.59 12.31
CA ALA A 98 -9.33 2.21 11.85
C ALA A 98 -9.79 1.31 13.01
N MET A 99 -9.11 1.38 14.15
CA MET A 99 -9.49 0.62 15.35
C MET A 99 -10.89 1.00 15.84
N ALA A 100 -11.22 2.30 15.91
CA ALA A 100 -12.54 2.79 16.31
C ALA A 100 -13.66 2.32 15.37
N GLU A 101 -13.37 2.13 14.08
CA GLU A 101 -14.30 1.60 13.08
C GLU A 101 -14.36 0.06 13.05
N GLY A 102 -13.68 -0.61 13.99
CA GLY A 102 -13.78 -2.06 14.20
C GLY A 102 -12.83 -2.92 13.36
N PHE A 103 -11.80 -2.33 12.76
CA PHE A 103 -10.68 -3.10 12.20
C PHE A 103 -9.75 -3.52 13.34
N GLN A 104 -9.29 -4.74 13.34
CA GLN A 104 -8.41 -5.28 14.39
C GLN A 104 -6.94 -4.98 14.14
N PHE A 105 -6.58 -4.77 12.88
CA PHE A 105 -5.20 -4.53 12.47
C PHE A 105 -5.13 -3.48 11.36
N VAL A 106 -3.96 -2.86 11.24
CA VAL A 106 -3.59 -2.04 10.08
C VAL A 106 -2.29 -2.58 9.47
N ALA A 107 -2.19 -2.52 8.15
CA ALA A 107 -0.98 -2.90 7.42
C ALA A 107 -0.33 -1.68 6.77
N MET A 108 0.98 -1.56 6.91
CA MET A 108 1.80 -0.52 6.32
C MET A 108 2.97 -1.15 5.57
N ALA A 109 3.27 -0.66 4.37
CA ALA A 109 4.41 -1.14 3.59
C ALA A 109 5.45 -0.04 3.39
N ARG A 110 5.19 0.92 2.50
CA ARG A 110 6.19 1.93 2.09
C ARG A 110 6.67 2.84 3.24
N ALA A 111 5.79 3.14 4.19
CA ALA A 111 6.14 3.89 5.39
C ALA A 111 7.20 3.15 6.20
N LEU A 112 7.00 1.86 6.46
CA LEU A 112 7.95 1.02 7.20
C LEU A 112 9.20 0.67 6.39
N LEU A 113 9.10 0.63 5.06
CA LEU A 113 10.27 0.46 4.20
C LEU A 113 11.23 1.65 4.29
N ARG A 114 10.70 2.86 4.47
CA ARG A 114 11.49 4.06 4.70
C ARG A 114 12.00 4.18 6.14
N GLU A 115 11.15 3.83 7.10
CA GLU A 115 11.37 4.03 8.53
C GLU A 115 10.94 2.78 9.29
N PRO A 116 11.81 1.76 9.40
CA PRO A 116 11.49 0.51 10.09
C PRO A 116 11.08 0.69 11.56
N ASP A 117 11.50 1.77 12.19
CA ASP A 117 11.20 2.13 13.58
C ASP A 117 9.95 3.02 13.75
N LEU A 118 9.24 3.36 12.66
CA LEU A 118 8.12 4.30 12.65
C LEU A 118 7.07 3.99 13.73
N VAL A 119 6.68 2.73 13.89
CA VAL A 119 5.67 2.34 14.90
C VAL A 119 6.15 2.64 16.32
N ASN A 120 7.44 2.40 16.60
CA ASN A 120 8.03 2.70 17.90
C ASN A 120 8.11 4.21 18.15
N ARG A 121 8.36 5.01 17.12
CA ARG A 121 8.35 6.48 17.24
C ARG A 121 6.94 7.01 17.46
N ILE A 122 5.94 6.52 16.71
CA ILE A 122 4.52 6.86 16.91
C ILE A 122 4.06 6.49 18.32
N ARG A 123 4.55 5.38 18.88
CA ARG A 123 4.23 4.98 20.27
C ARG A 123 4.80 5.95 21.30
N LYS A 124 5.98 6.51 21.05
CA LYS A 124 6.63 7.50 21.93
C LYS A 124 6.04 8.89 21.76
N ASP A 125 5.75 9.27 20.54
CA ASP A 125 5.16 10.57 20.17
C ASP A 125 4.04 10.35 19.14
N PRO A 126 2.76 10.41 19.58
CA PRO A 126 1.61 10.23 18.70
C PRO A 126 1.48 11.25 17.56
N ALA A 127 2.18 12.39 17.64
CA ALA A 127 2.20 13.39 16.57
C ALA A 127 3.15 13.00 15.43
N THR A 128 3.96 11.96 15.60
CA THR A 128 4.88 11.45 14.56
C THR A 128 4.13 11.01 13.32
N ARG A 129 4.58 11.48 12.16
CA ARG A 129 4.14 11.05 10.83
C ARG A 129 5.29 10.43 10.06
N SER A 130 4.96 9.55 9.12
CA SER A 130 5.98 8.98 8.23
C SER A 130 6.57 10.04 7.30
N LEU A 131 7.87 9.93 7.04
CA LEU A 131 8.60 10.72 6.05
C LEU A 131 8.41 10.20 4.61
N CYS A 132 7.64 9.13 4.40
CA CYS A 132 7.39 8.60 3.07
C CYS A 132 6.60 9.60 2.22
N ILE A 133 7.23 10.10 1.15
CA ILE A 133 6.62 11.08 0.23
C ILE A 133 5.83 10.44 -0.92
N HIS A 134 5.63 9.15 -0.90
CA HIS A 134 4.84 8.38 -1.89
C HIS A 134 5.34 8.51 -3.35
N CYS A 135 6.64 8.74 -3.53
CA CYS A 135 7.27 8.85 -4.86
C CYS A 135 7.37 7.51 -5.62
N ASN A 136 7.07 6.40 -4.97
CA ASN A 136 7.08 5.04 -5.51
C ASN A 136 8.40 4.57 -6.15
N LYS A 137 9.50 5.30 -5.95
CA LYS A 137 10.84 4.92 -6.48
C LYS A 137 11.41 3.66 -5.83
N CYS A 138 10.83 3.19 -4.73
CA CYS A 138 11.11 1.88 -4.16
C CYS A 138 10.53 0.72 -4.99
N MET A 139 9.50 0.94 -5.82
CA MET A 139 8.88 -0.12 -6.60
C MET A 139 9.87 -0.80 -7.57
N PRO A 140 10.66 -0.09 -8.40
CA PRO A 140 11.63 -0.74 -9.28
C PRO A 140 12.83 -1.35 -8.56
N THR A 141 13.04 -1.11 -7.26
CA THR A 141 14.13 -1.75 -6.50
C THR A 141 13.88 -3.23 -6.22
N ILE A 142 12.65 -3.73 -6.46
CA ILE A 142 12.29 -5.15 -6.31
C ILE A 142 13.24 -6.09 -7.06
N PHE A 143 13.82 -5.64 -8.19
CA PHE A 143 14.75 -6.43 -8.99
C PHE A 143 16.18 -6.51 -8.41
N ARG A 144 16.47 -5.74 -7.34
CA ARG A 144 17.81 -5.64 -6.73
C ARG A 144 17.79 -5.63 -5.20
N GLY A 145 16.68 -6.09 -4.61
CA GLY A 145 16.42 -5.98 -3.17
C GLY A 145 15.59 -4.73 -2.85
N THR A 146 14.36 -4.96 -2.38
CA THR A 146 13.40 -3.88 -2.08
C THR A 146 13.91 -2.97 -0.98
N HIS A 147 14.07 -1.68 -1.27
CA HIS A 147 14.49 -0.65 -0.32
C HIS A 147 13.91 0.71 -0.66
N CYS A 148 13.89 1.62 0.31
CA CYS A 148 13.59 3.03 0.07
C CYS A 148 14.83 3.73 -0.48
N VAL A 149 14.71 4.43 -1.61
CA VAL A 149 15.83 5.18 -2.21
C VAL A 149 16.13 6.51 -1.50
N LEU A 150 15.35 6.86 -0.49
CA LEU A 150 15.46 8.08 0.31
C LEU A 150 15.80 7.79 1.79
N ALA A 151 16.01 6.53 2.15
CA ALA A 151 16.44 6.11 3.48
C ALA A 151 17.96 6.13 3.61
#